data_acfe3433605459f8ac27ea16eae4bf51
#
_entry.id   acfe3433605459f8ac27ea16eae4bf51
#
_cell.length_a   1.000
_cell.length_b   1.000
_cell.length_c   1.000
_cell.angle_alpha   90.00
_cell.angle_beta   90.00
_cell.angle_gamma   90.00
#
_symmetry.space_group_name_H-M   'P 1'
#
loop_
_entity.id
_entity.type
_entity.pdbx_description
1 polymer ?
#
loop_
_entity_poly.entity_id
_entity_poly.type
_entity_poly.pdbx_seq_one_letter_code
_entity_poly.pdbx_strand_id
1 'polypeptide(L)'
;MAKVARFGLVGCGGIGNTHADALASLGEAELLAVCDDDNRRARETAEKHGLKHAFASAEEMLDAVEVDAITVATDHKHHFAPAMAALRRGVNVIVEKPMTTSLDEAYTLLETAKARGVTLGGVFQRRFFPAALRMREAIESGRIGRVAVAECIALLGRDREYFARDAWRGTWKGEGGGALMNQAIHMIDMLLWMVGVPTEVYGRWATLKHGEYIDVEDSSCAVVSFGNGALATITVTTTQESIAQAPGFRLAVHGTAGNSVGLSEFPELTQAITDQWPFDPPETVNGWVVAEGGRPGFPAFHSDQLRDFALAIIENREPLVTGLQAFRALEVIKGVYLSEARRRPISLPMSAEDRAEADRLTSGEPS
;
A
#
# COMPACT_ATOMS: atom_id res chain seq x y z
N MET A 1 -3.10 6.79 -33.53
CA MET A 1 -2.79 5.67 -32.64
C MET A 1 -3.22 6.09 -31.25
N ALA A 2 -3.76 5.17 -30.46
CA ALA A 2 -4.03 5.47 -29.06
C ALA A 2 -2.69 5.82 -28.35
N LYS A 3 -2.73 6.77 -27.42
CA LYS A 3 -1.55 7.17 -26.64
C LYS A 3 -1.26 6.05 -25.64
N VAL A 4 -0.01 5.59 -25.56
CA VAL A 4 0.45 4.52 -24.66
C VAL A 4 1.50 5.11 -23.73
N ALA A 5 1.41 4.84 -22.43
CA ALA A 5 2.39 5.29 -21.47
C ALA A 5 3.58 4.32 -21.43
N ARG A 6 4.80 4.85 -21.55
CA ARG A 6 6.06 4.09 -21.59
C ARG A 6 6.62 3.96 -20.18
N PHE A 7 6.84 2.72 -19.74
CA PHE A 7 7.28 2.41 -18.38
C PHE A 7 8.68 1.83 -18.32
N GLY A 8 9.42 2.22 -17.27
CA GLY A 8 10.57 1.50 -16.75
C GLY A 8 10.18 0.79 -15.44
N LEU A 9 10.77 -0.38 -15.18
CA LEU A 9 10.62 -1.12 -13.92
C LEU A 9 11.92 -1.10 -13.13
N VAL A 10 11.83 -0.73 -11.85
CA VAL A 10 12.94 -0.77 -10.89
C VAL A 10 12.67 -1.83 -9.85
N GLY A 11 13.55 -2.86 -9.78
CA GLY A 11 13.39 -4.04 -8.96
C GLY A 11 12.71 -5.18 -9.70
N CYS A 12 13.45 -6.27 -9.94
CA CYS A 12 13.03 -7.48 -10.65
C CYS A 12 12.84 -8.68 -9.72
N GLY A 13 12.51 -8.43 -8.45
CA GLY A 13 12.13 -9.45 -7.47
C GLY A 13 10.73 -10.01 -7.72
N GLY A 14 10.16 -10.72 -6.74
CA GLY A 14 8.83 -11.33 -6.87
C GLY A 14 7.73 -10.33 -7.24
N ILE A 15 7.66 -9.20 -6.53
CA ILE A 15 6.64 -8.16 -6.82
C ILE A 15 6.97 -7.39 -8.11
N GLY A 16 8.24 -7.16 -8.41
CA GLY A 16 8.66 -6.55 -9.67
C GLY A 16 8.24 -7.37 -10.88
N ASN A 17 8.39 -8.70 -10.83
CA ASN A 17 7.87 -9.58 -11.88
C ASN A 17 6.34 -9.51 -12.00
N THR A 18 5.61 -9.35 -10.90
CA THR A 18 4.17 -9.09 -10.93
C THR A 18 3.84 -7.81 -11.69
N HIS A 19 4.60 -6.73 -11.47
CA HIS A 19 4.45 -5.47 -12.20
C HIS A 19 4.80 -5.60 -13.69
N ALA A 20 5.88 -6.33 -14.01
CA ALA A 20 6.25 -6.60 -15.40
C ALA A 20 5.15 -7.38 -16.13
N ASP A 21 4.64 -8.46 -15.55
CA ASP A 21 3.53 -9.26 -16.09
C ASP A 21 2.26 -8.41 -16.27
N ALA A 22 1.95 -7.56 -15.28
CA ALA A 22 0.81 -6.65 -15.34
C ALA A 22 0.96 -5.65 -16.50
N LEU A 23 2.08 -4.92 -16.59
CA LEU A 23 2.33 -3.95 -17.64
C LEU A 23 2.30 -4.59 -19.03
N ALA A 24 2.89 -5.78 -19.19
CA ALA A 24 2.88 -6.52 -20.46
C ALA A 24 1.48 -6.94 -20.91
N SER A 25 0.50 -7.01 -20.00
CA SER A 25 -0.90 -7.37 -20.30
C SER A 25 -1.76 -6.18 -20.71
N LEU A 26 -1.27 -4.93 -20.60
CA LEU A 26 -2.04 -3.72 -20.80
C LEU A 26 -1.86 -3.16 -22.22
N GLY A 27 -2.95 -2.67 -22.81
CA GLY A 27 -2.91 -1.94 -24.07
C GLY A 27 -2.54 -0.46 -23.92
N GLU A 28 -2.70 0.08 -22.71
CA GLU A 28 -2.46 1.49 -22.36
C GLU A 28 -1.05 1.75 -21.83
N ALA A 29 -0.26 0.69 -21.60
CA ALA A 29 1.11 0.77 -21.09
C ALA A 29 2.06 -0.10 -21.91
N GLU A 30 3.32 0.33 -21.99
CA GLU A 30 4.40 -0.42 -22.64
C GLU A 30 5.61 -0.45 -21.69
N LEU A 31 6.06 -1.65 -21.30
CA LEU A 31 7.28 -1.83 -20.54
C LEU A 31 8.48 -1.79 -21.50
N LEU A 32 9.36 -0.80 -21.36
CA LEU A 32 10.51 -0.59 -22.26
C LEU A 32 11.82 -1.11 -21.69
N ALA A 33 12.00 -1.02 -20.38
CA ALA A 33 13.26 -1.33 -19.71
C ALA A 33 13.03 -1.77 -18.28
N VAL A 34 13.99 -2.53 -17.76
CA VAL A 34 14.03 -2.96 -16.37
C VAL A 34 15.41 -2.73 -15.77
N CYS A 35 15.47 -2.52 -14.46
CA CYS A 35 16.73 -2.51 -13.71
C CYS A 35 16.64 -3.24 -12.37
N ASP A 36 17.74 -3.84 -11.96
CA ASP A 36 17.91 -4.49 -10.65
C ASP A 36 19.41 -4.49 -10.32
N ASP A 37 19.80 -4.36 -9.06
CA ASP A 37 21.18 -4.45 -8.62
C ASP A 37 21.77 -5.88 -8.81
N ASP A 38 20.91 -6.91 -8.81
CA ASP A 38 21.22 -8.23 -9.35
C ASP A 38 21.01 -8.24 -10.87
N ASN A 39 22.09 -8.01 -11.61
CA ASN A 39 22.10 -8.04 -13.08
C ASN A 39 21.49 -9.32 -13.69
N ARG A 40 21.51 -10.44 -12.97
CA ARG A 40 20.89 -11.69 -13.43
C ARG A 40 19.39 -11.55 -13.44
N ARG A 41 18.78 -11.03 -12.35
CA ARG A 41 17.33 -10.79 -12.25
C ARG A 41 16.85 -9.81 -13.32
N ALA A 42 17.59 -8.73 -13.54
CA ALA A 42 17.26 -7.76 -14.57
C ALA A 42 17.23 -8.41 -15.97
N ARG A 43 18.24 -9.23 -16.30
CA ARG A 43 18.30 -9.94 -17.61
C ARG A 43 17.19 -10.99 -17.75
N GLU A 44 16.96 -11.82 -16.75
CA GLU A 44 15.89 -12.83 -16.76
C GLU A 44 14.51 -12.18 -16.98
N THR A 45 14.24 -11.04 -16.32
CA THR A 45 13.00 -10.30 -16.52
C THR A 45 12.94 -9.68 -17.93
N ALA A 46 14.02 -9.10 -18.41
CA ALA A 46 14.08 -8.54 -19.76
C ALA A 46 13.84 -9.62 -20.83
N GLU A 47 14.49 -10.76 -20.72
CA GLU A 47 14.33 -11.91 -21.64
C GLU A 47 12.89 -12.42 -21.64
N LYS A 48 12.30 -12.61 -20.46
CA LYS A 48 10.90 -13.06 -20.28
C LYS A 48 9.92 -12.16 -21.04
N HIS A 49 10.15 -10.85 -21.02
CA HIS A 49 9.25 -9.86 -21.62
C HIS A 49 9.72 -9.33 -22.98
N GLY A 50 10.77 -9.92 -23.56
CA GLY A 50 11.31 -9.52 -24.87
C GLY A 50 11.86 -8.10 -24.92
N LEU A 51 12.35 -7.58 -23.79
CA LEU A 51 12.90 -6.24 -23.69
C LEU A 51 14.34 -6.19 -24.21
N LYS A 52 14.71 -5.07 -24.83
CA LYS A 52 16.06 -4.85 -25.36
C LYS A 52 17.07 -4.42 -24.30
N HIS A 53 16.57 -3.88 -23.18
CA HIS A 53 17.39 -3.16 -22.21
C HIS A 53 17.16 -3.67 -20.78
N ALA A 54 18.25 -4.07 -20.12
CA ALA A 54 18.35 -4.37 -18.73
C ALA A 54 19.52 -3.59 -18.13
N PHE A 55 19.32 -2.93 -17.00
CA PHE A 55 20.29 -2.04 -16.38
C PHE A 55 20.59 -2.46 -14.94
N ALA A 56 21.72 -1.99 -14.40
CA ALA A 56 22.12 -2.23 -13.02
C ALA A 56 21.52 -1.20 -12.05
N SER A 57 21.06 -0.04 -12.54
CA SER A 57 20.49 1.02 -11.71
C SER A 57 19.37 1.79 -12.44
N ALA A 58 18.55 2.47 -11.64
CA ALA A 58 17.52 3.35 -12.15
C ALA A 58 18.10 4.55 -12.93
N GLU A 59 19.21 5.08 -12.45
CA GLU A 59 19.91 6.20 -13.09
C GLU A 59 20.37 5.83 -14.49
N GLU A 60 21.06 4.68 -14.66
CA GLU A 60 21.49 4.19 -15.99
C GLU A 60 20.29 3.97 -16.91
N MET A 61 19.20 3.39 -16.40
CA MET A 61 17.97 3.18 -17.18
C MET A 61 17.37 4.51 -17.64
N LEU A 62 17.23 5.48 -16.73
CA LEU A 62 16.64 6.79 -17.02
C LEU A 62 17.49 7.66 -17.93
N ASP A 63 18.81 7.45 -17.95
CA ASP A 63 19.72 8.17 -18.85
C ASP A 63 19.74 7.54 -20.25
N ALA A 64 19.42 6.25 -20.38
CA ALA A 64 19.49 5.50 -21.64
C ALA A 64 18.15 5.36 -22.35
N VAL A 65 17.02 5.36 -21.63
CA VAL A 65 15.68 5.09 -22.18
C VAL A 65 14.71 6.20 -21.79
N GLU A 66 14.06 6.78 -22.78
CA GLU A 66 13.01 7.76 -22.57
C GLU A 66 11.71 7.07 -22.14
N VAL A 67 11.31 7.25 -20.88
CA VAL A 67 10.09 6.71 -20.28
C VAL A 67 9.17 7.84 -19.78
N ASP A 68 7.86 7.60 -19.79
CA ASP A 68 6.86 8.52 -19.25
C ASP A 68 6.68 8.31 -17.73
N ALA A 69 6.94 7.08 -17.28
CA ALA A 69 6.83 6.69 -15.87
C ALA A 69 7.80 5.57 -15.52
N ILE A 70 8.09 5.46 -14.21
CA ILE A 70 8.67 4.24 -13.66
C ILE A 70 7.75 3.64 -12.60
N THR A 71 7.84 2.31 -12.43
CA THR A 71 7.32 1.62 -11.26
C THR A 71 8.48 1.13 -10.41
N VAL A 72 8.44 1.42 -9.10
CA VAL A 72 9.48 1.04 -8.13
C VAL A 72 8.95 -0.11 -7.28
N ALA A 73 9.61 -1.26 -7.37
CA ALA A 73 9.21 -2.53 -6.77
C ALA A 73 10.39 -3.27 -6.10
N THR A 74 11.28 -2.52 -5.49
CA THR A 74 12.42 -3.00 -4.69
C THR A 74 11.98 -3.44 -3.29
N ASP A 75 12.89 -3.70 -2.38
CA ASP A 75 12.56 -3.78 -0.95
C ASP A 75 12.25 -2.39 -0.36
N HIS A 76 11.60 -2.35 0.80
CA HIS A 76 11.04 -1.13 1.38
C HIS A 76 12.06 0.01 1.53
N LYS A 77 13.28 -0.32 2.00
CA LYS A 77 14.34 0.67 2.25
C LYS A 77 14.85 1.33 0.96
N HIS A 78 14.77 0.62 -0.16
CA HIS A 78 15.34 1.06 -1.43
C HIS A 78 14.33 1.70 -2.39
N HIS A 79 13.13 2.08 -1.91
CA HIS A 79 12.13 2.80 -2.71
C HIS A 79 12.52 4.25 -3.00
N PHE A 80 13.12 4.95 -2.03
CA PHE A 80 13.34 6.39 -2.10
C PHE A 80 14.27 6.81 -3.24
N ALA A 81 15.45 6.22 -3.33
CA ALA A 81 16.49 6.67 -4.25
C ALA A 81 16.05 6.63 -5.73
N PRO A 82 15.53 5.50 -6.27
CA PRO A 82 15.08 5.45 -7.65
C PRO A 82 13.86 6.33 -7.91
N ALA A 83 12.91 6.42 -6.97
CA ALA A 83 11.77 7.32 -7.10
C ALA A 83 12.23 8.78 -7.19
N MET A 84 13.15 9.21 -6.35
CA MET A 84 13.72 10.55 -6.36
C MET A 84 14.50 10.83 -7.65
N ALA A 85 15.28 9.86 -8.16
CA ALA A 85 16.02 9.99 -9.41
C ALA A 85 15.09 10.27 -10.60
N ALA A 86 13.94 9.58 -10.67
CA ALA A 86 12.93 9.77 -11.70
C ALA A 86 12.19 11.12 -11.55
N LEU A 87 11.70 11.43 -10.34
CA LEU A 87 11.00 12.70 -10.10
C LEU A 87 11.84 13.92 -10.45
N ARG A 88 13.14 13.91 -10.12
CA ARG A 88 14.08 14.99 -10.50
C ARG A 88 14.23 15.17 -11.98
N ARG A 89 14.04 14.11 -12.77
CA ARG A 89 14.08 14.12 -14.25
C ARG A 89 12.72 14.48 -14.88
N GLY A 90 11.69 14.71 -14.06
CA GLY A 90 10.33 15.00 -14.57
C GLY A 90 9.60 13.75 -15.07
N VAL A 91 9.96 12.57 -14.57
CA VAL A 91 9.33 11.29 -14.88
C VAL A 91 8.32 10.96 -13.77
N ASN A 92 7.12 10.50 -14.17
CA ASN A 92 6.08 10.07 -13.25
C ASN A 92 6.50 8.79 -12.52
N VAL A 93 6.03 8.61 -11.28
CA VAL A 93 6.46 7.48 -10.44
C VAL A 93 5.28 6.84 -9.73
N ILE A 94 5.20 5.52 -9.79
CA ILE A 94 4.38 4.72 -8.90
C ILE A 94 5.29 3.82 -8.04
N VAL A 95 5.12 3.86 -6.71
CA VAL A 95 6.00 3.18 -5.75
C VAL A 95 5.24 2.11 -4.98
N GLU A 96 5.84 0.92 -4.83
CA GLU A 96 5.31 -0.12 -3.94
C GLU A 96 5.15 0.37 -2.49
N LYS A 97 4.26 -0.30 -1.79
CA LYS A 97 4.02 -0.02 -0.37
C LYS A 97 5.11 -0.69 0.53
N PRO A 98 5.47 -0.03 1.63
CA PRO A 98 5.20 1.38 1.94
C PRO A 98 5.96 2.29 0.97
N MET A 99 5.47 3.53 0.77
CA MET A 99 6.14 4.47 -0.15
C MET A 99 7.64 4.63 0.15
N THR A 100 7.99 4.69 1.43
CA THR A 100 9.34 4.65 1.98
C THR A 100 9.29 4.09 3.40
N THR A 101 10.44 3.88 4.03
CA THR A 101 10.51 3.55 5.47
C THR A 101 10.62 4.80 6.36
N SER A 102 10.81 5.99 5.78
CA SER A 102 10.94 7.29 6.44
C SER A 102 9.83 8.25 6.00
N LEU A 103 9.21 8.96 6.95
CA LEU A 103 8.23 10.02 6.65
C LEU A 103 8.85 11.21 5.95
N ASP A 104 10.06 11.61 6.32
CA ASP A 104 10.73 12.76 5.69
C ASP A 104 11.15 12.44 4.25
N GLU A 105 11.56 11.20 3.96
CA GLU A 105 11.78 10.75 2.59
C GLU A 105 10.48 10.78 1.77
N ALA A 106 9.39 10.22 2.30
CA ALA A 106 8.09 10.22 1.63
C ALA A 106 7.58 11.65 1.39
N TYR A 107 7.72 12.53 2.38
CA TYR A 107 7.39 13.94 2.25
C TYR A 107 8.23 14.64 1.16
N THR A 108 9.52 14.32 1.09
CA THR A 108 10.43 14.85 0.06
C THR A 108 10.03 14.39 -1.34
N LEU A 109 9.58 13.14 -1.51
CA LEU A 109 9.03 12.67 -2.79
C LEU A 109 7.79 13.48 -3.20
N LEU A 110 6.85 13.71 -2.26
CA LEU A 110 5.64 14.50 -2.51
C LEU A 110 5.96 15.93 -2.97
N GLU A 111 6.83 16.63 -2.24
CA GLU A 111 7.21 18.00 -2.58
C GLU A 111 7.96 18.07 -3.92
N THR A 112 8.82 17.07 -4.21
CA THR A 112 9.54 17.02 -5.48
C THR A 112 8.57 16.76 -6.64
N ALA A 113 7.64 15.82 -6.51
CA ALA A 113 6.64 15.54 -7.53
C ALA A 113 5.80 16.78 -7.84
N LYS A 114 5.32 17.47 -6.78
CA LYS A 114 4.58 18.72 -6.89
C LYS A 114 5.40 19.83 -7.59
N ALA A 115 6.66 20.02 -7.19
CA ALA A 115 7.53 21.03 -7.78
C ALA A 115 7.87 20.75 -9.25
N ARG A 116 7.89 19.49 -9.66
CA ARG A 116 8.16 19.06 -11.04
C ARG A 116 6.89 18.95 -11.90
N GLY A 117 5.71 19.03 -11.29
CA GLY A 117 4.44 18.88 -12.01
C GLY A 117 4.23 17.46 -12.56
N VAL A 118 4.74 16.45 -11.87
CA VAL A 118 4.62 15.04 -12.25
C VAL A 118 3.77 14.26 -11.26
N THR A 119 3.21 13.15 -11.72
CA THR A 119 2.36 12.28 -10.92
C THR A 119 3.19 11.35 -10.04
N LEU A 120 2.90 11.33 -8.74
CA LEU A 120 3.39 10.34 -7.79
C LEU A 120 2.22 9.52 -7.28
N GLY A 121 2.28 8.20 -7.43
CA GLY A 121 1.31 7.23 -6.90
C GLY A 121 1.96 6.25 -5.93
N GLY A 122 1.15 5.64 -5.06
CA GLY A 122 1.54 4.50 -4.25
C GLY A 122 0.79 3.24 -4.67
N VAL A 123 1.34 2.06 -4.43
CA VAL A 123 0.66 0.81 -4.78
C VAL A 123 -0.25 0.35 -3.63
N PHE A 124 -1.55 0.49 -3.85
CA PHE A 124 -2.62 -0.01 -2.99
C PHE A 124 -3.71 -0.68 -3.82
N GLN A 125 -3.38 -1.80 -4.44
CA GLN A 125 -4.20 -2.53 -5.40
C GLN A 125 -5.54 -3.00 -4.84
N ARG A 126 -5.70 -3.09 -3.51
CA ARG A 126 -6.96 -3.48 -2.88
C ARG A 126 -8.09 -2.49 -3.11
N ARG A 127 -7.81 -1.22 -3.43
CA ARG A 127 -8.83 -0.26 -3.82
C ARG A 127 -9.53 -0.62 -5.13
N PHE A 128 -8.89 -1.47 -5.96
CA PHE A 128 -9.44 -1.95 -7.23
C PHE A 128 -10.24 -3.25 -7.08
N PHE A 129 -10.37 -3.79 -5.87
CA PHE A 129 -11.27 -4.91 -5.63
C PHE A 129 -12.70 -4.48 -5.91
N PRO A 130 -13.50 -5.23 -6.68
CA PRO A 130 -14.91 -4.91 -6.94
C PRO A 130 -15.68 -4.65 -5.65
N ALA A 131 -15.45 -5.46 -4.61
CA ALA A 131 -16.04 -5.28 -3.29
C ALA A 131 -15.66 -3.92 -2.65
N ALA A 132 -14.40 -3.48 -2.81
CA ALA A 132 -13.92 -2.20 -2.28
C ALA A 132 -14.57 -1.01 -3.01
N LEU A 133 -14.65 -1.07 -4.34
CA LEU A 133 -15.31 -0.06 -5.15
C LEU A 133 -16.79 0.06 -4.80
N ARG A 134 -17.51 -1.05 -4.63
CA ARG A 134 -18.92 -1.06 -4.19
C ARG A 134 -19.09 -0.51 -2.77
N MET A 135 -18.20 -0.86 -1.85
CA MET A 135 -18.21 -0.31 -0.49
C MET A 135 -18.04 1.22 -0.54
N ARG A 136 -17.14 1.72 -1.37
CA ARG A 136 -16.92 3.15 -1.58
C ARG A 136 -18.16 3.83 -2.16
N GLU A 137 -18.75 3.27 -3.21
CA GLU A 137 -20.01 3.76 -3.81
C GLU A 137 -21.15 3.81 -2.77
N ALA A 138 -21.24 2.79 -1.93
CA ALA A 138 -22.20 2.73 -0.85
C ALA A 138 -22.09 3.89 0.12
N ILE A 139 -20.87 4.24 0.50
CA ILE A 139 -20.58 5.36 1.39
C ILE A 139 -20.88 6.69 0.69
N GLU A 140 -20.42 6.88 -0.56
CA GLU A 140 -20.58 8.11 -1.33
C GLU A 140 -22.03 8.39 -1.74
N SER A 141 -22.83 7.34 -1.92
CA SER A 141 -24.26 7.49 -2.21
C SER A 141 -25.07 8.11 -1.06
N GLY A 142 -24.47 8.25 0.14
CA GLY A 142 -25.11 8.77 1.34
C GLY A 142 -26.09 7.81 2.02
N ARG A 143 -26.27 6.59 1.52
CA ARG A 143 -27.22 5.59 2.08
C ARG A 143 -26.91 5.18 3.50
N ILE A 144 -25.63 5.20 3.91
CA ILE A 144 -25.25 4.95 5.29
C ILE A 144 -25.37 6.21 6.18
N GLY A 145 -25.69 7.37 5.61
CA GLY A 145 -25.58 8.66 6.28
C GLY A 145 -24.11 9.09 6.40
N ARG A 146 -23.77 9.89 7.42
CA ARG A 146 -22.38 10.22 7.72
C ARG A 146 -21.69 9.01 8.35
N VAL A 147 -20.44 8.78 8.02
CA VAL A 147 -19.64 7.77 8.75
C VAL A 147 -19.52 8.17 10.22
N ALA A 148 -19.87 7.27 11.11
CA ALA A 148 -19.78 7.47 12.56
C ALA A 148 -18.60 6.73 13.16
N VAL A 149 -18.51 5.42 12.91
CA VAL A 149 -17.44 4.55 13.43
C VAL A 149 -16.98 3.60 12.34
N ALA A 150 -15.69 3.23 12.38
CA ALA A 150 -15.13 2.19 11.54
C ALA A 150 -14.23 1.23 12.34
N GLU A 151 -14.15 -0.02 11.88
CA GLU A 151 -13.29 -1.06 12.44
C GLU A 151 -12.36 -1.60 11.37
N CYS A 152 -11.06 -1.54 11.61
CA CYS A 152 -10.01 -2.07 10.73
C CYS A 152 -9.27 -3.20 11.47
N ILE A 153 -9.38 -4.41 10.96
CA ILE A 153 -8.84 -5.61 11.60
C ILE A 153 -7.91 -6.34 10.61
N ALA A 154 -6.71 -6.70 11.08
CA ALA A 154 -5.74 -7.49 10.34
C ALA A 154 -5.15 -8.58 11.28
N LEU A 155 -5.80 -9.73 11.35
CA LEU A 155 -5.37 -10.85 12.17
C LEU A 155 -4.79 -11.95 11.29
N LEU A 156 -3.47 -12.10 11.30
CA LEU A 156 -2.71 -12.96 10.40
C LEU A 156 -1.78 -13.90 11.17
N GLY A 157 -1.39 -15.00 10.52
CA GLY A 157 -0.30 -15.87 10.97
C GLY A 157 0.96 -15.61 10.13
N ARG A 158 2.07 -15.42 10.81
CA ARG A 158 3.42 -15.46 10.23
C ARG A 158 4.30 -16.35 11.10
N ASP A 159 5.10 -17.18 10.49
CA ASP A 159 6.02 -18.08 11.14
C ASP A 159 7.48 -17.64 10.99
N ARG A 160 8.37 -18.33 11.65
CA ARG A 160 9.82 -18.06 11.55
C ARG A 160 10.31 -18.16 10.11
N GLU A 161 9.78 -19.10 9.33
CA GLU A 161 10.16 -19.30 7.92
C GLU A 161 9.82 -18.07 7.07
N TYR A 162 8.67 -17.47 7.29
CA TYR A 162 8.28 -16.22 6.62
C TYR A 162 9.30 -15.10 6.85
N PHE A 163 9.75 -14.90 8.09
CA PHE A 163 10.72 -13.86 8.42
C PHE A 163 12.13 -14.21 7.94
N ALA A 164 12.48 -15.49 7.86
CA ALA A 164 13.79 -15.95 7.39
C ALA A 164 13.98 -15.90 5.86
N ARG A 165 12.93 -15.64 5.08
CA ARG A 165 13.00 -15.60 3.60
C ARG A 165 13.92 -14.51 3.08
N ASP A 166 13.90 -13.34 3.73
CA ASP A 166 14.65 -12.18 3.32
C ASP A 166 15.22 -11.49 4.56
N ALA A 167 16.49 -11.11 4.53
CA ALA A 167 17.19 -10.53 5.69
C ALA A 167 16.65 -9.18 6.18
N TRP A 168 15.86 -8.50 5.36
CA TRP A 168 15.26 -7.22 5.72
C TRP A 168 13.95 -7.37 6.54
N ARG A 169 13.30 -8.56 6.46
CA ARG A 169 12.03 -8.81 7.15
C ARG A 169 12.19 -8.84 8.66
N GLY A 170 11.19 -8.34 9.36
CA GLY A 170 11.15 -8.34 10.81
C GLY A 170 12.18 -7.41 11.45
N THR A 171 12.76 -6.46 10.70
CA THR A 171 13.76 -5.53 11.22
C THR A 171 13.34 -4.07 11.02
N TRP A 172 13.55 -3.22 12.03
CA TRP A 172 13.33 -1.77 11.88
C TRP A 172 14.14 -1.19 10.72
N LYS A 173 15.39 -1.59 10.60
CA LYS A 173 16.33 -1.08 9.59
C LYS A 173 15.92 -1.41 8.16
N GLY A 174 15.34 -2.57 7.92
CA GLY A 174 15.01 -3.05 6.56
C GLY A 174 13.55 -2.85 6.19
N GLU A 175 12.64 -3.17 7.12
CA GLU A 175 11.20 -3.16 6.89
C GLU A 175 10.54 -1.83 7.32
N GLY A 176 11.14 -1.11 8.29
CA GLY A 176 10.63 0.15 8.82
C GLY A 176 9.46 0.00 9.80
N GLY A 177 9.13 -1.23 10.17
CA GLY A 177 8.04 -1.65 11.05
C GLY A 177 7.64 -3.08 10.78
N GLY A 178 6.73 -3.63 11.57
CA GLY A 178 6.32 -5.04 11.49
C GLY A 178 4.91 -5.23 10.92
N ALA A 179 4.01 -5.77 11.75
CA ALA A 179 2.64 -6.12 11.37
C ALA A 179 1.85 -4.94 10.80
N LEU A 180 2.00 -3.73 11.35
CA LEU A 180 1.39 -2.51 10.83
C LEU A 180 1.93 -2.16 9.45
N MET A 181 3.26 -2.11 9.31
CA MET A 181 3.94 -1.60 8.12
C MET A 181 3.81 -2.54 6.92
N ASN A 182 3.95 -3.83 7.12
CA ASN A 182 3.96 -4.78 6.02
C ASN A 182 2.59 -5.40 5.74
N GLN A 183 1.84 -5.75 6.80
CA GLN A 183 0.60 -6.51 6.66
C GLN A 183 -0.64 -5.60 6.64
N ALA A 184 -0.76 -4.71 7.61
CA ALA A 184 -1.96 -3.93 7.80
C ALA A 184 -2.02 -2.66 6.96
N ILE A 185 -0.93 -2.20 6.38
CA ILE A 185 -0.88 -0.94 5.62
C ILE A 185 -1.95 -0.86 4.52
N HIS A 186 -2.24 -1.97 3.85
CA HIS A 186 -3.33 -2.01 2.85
C HIS A 186 -4.71 -1.77 3.46
N MET A 187 -4.95 -2.30 4.67
CA MET A 187 -6.24 -2.12 5.34
C MET A 187 -6.34 -0.73 5.98
N ILE A 188 -5.20 -0.18 6.43
CA ILE A 188 -5.12 1.21 6.90
C ILE A 188 -5.39 2.16 5.73
N ASP A 189 -4.79 1.94 4.57
CA ASP A 189 -5.12 2.70 3.36
C ASP A 189 -6.61 2.62 3.00
N MET A 190 -7.18 1.42 3.02
CA MET A 190 -8.61 1.20 2.79
C MET A 190 -9.48 1.94 3.81
N LEU A 191 -9.11 1.91 5.10
CA LEU A 191 -9.79 2.64 6.16
C LEU A 191 -9.80 4.14 5.86
N LEU A 192 -8.64 4.72 5.55
CA LEU A 192 -8.53 6.14 5.24
C LEU A 192 -9.31 6.51 3.98
N TRP A 193 -9.28 5.66 2.96
CA TRP A 193 -10.05 5.87 1.73
C TRP A 193 -11.56 5.86 1.98
N MET A 194 -12.06 4.95 2.83
CA MET A 194 -13.49 4.84 3.13
C MET A 194 -14.00 5.93 4.08
N VAL A 195 -13.21 6.31 5.08
CA VAL A 195 -13.64 7.20 6.16
C VAL A 195 -13.29 8.67 5.90
N GLY A 196 -12.06 8.94 5.41
CA GLY A 196 -11.61 10.31 5.12
C GLY A 196 -10.23 10.64 5.67
N VAL A 197 -10.01 11.92 5.95
CA VAL A 197 -8.71 12.45 6.38
C VAL A 197 -8.54 12.27 7.89
N PRO A 198 -7.50 11.53 8.35
CA PRO A 198 -7.22 11.38 9.77
C PRO A 198 -6.69 12.69 10.35
N THR A 199 -7.03 12.96 11.61
CA THR A 199 -6.60 14.17 12.35
C THR A 199 -5.81 13.87 13.61
N GLU A 200 -5.96 12.66 14.13
CA GLU A 200 -5.26 12.22 15.35
C GLU A 200 -5.18 10.69 15.39
N VAL A 201 -4.11 10.16 15.94
CA VAL A 201 -3.96 8.74 16.24
C VAL A 201 -3.41 8.52 17.65
N TYR A 202 -3.99 7.57 18.38
CA TYR A 202 -3.46 7.03 19.62
C TYR A 202 -3.37 5.52 19.53
N GLY A 203 -2.20 4.96 19.78
CA GLY A 203 -2.03 3.51 19.67
C GLY A 203 -0.90 2.96 20.51
N ARG A 204 -0.92 1.65 20.63
CA ARG A 204 0.05 0.83 21.35
C ARG A 204 0.48 -0.33 20.46
N TRP A 205 1.72 -0.75 20.60
CA TRP A 205 2.25 -1.93 19.93
C TRP A 205 3.14 -2.75 20.87
N ALA A 206 3.34 -4.02 20.52
CA ALA A 206 4.19 -4.94 21.26
C ALA A 206 4.71 -6.04 20.34
N THR A 207 5.80 -6.68 20.75
CA THR A 207 6.32 -7.92 20.18
C THR A 207 6.02 -9.03 21.19
N LEU A 208 4.96 -9.80 20.95
CA LEU A 208 4.40 -10.73 21.92
C LEU A 208 4.78 -12.20 21.66
N LYS A 209 4.98 -12.57 20.40
CA LYS A 209 5.27 -13.96 20.01
C LYS A 209 6.64 -14.11 19.33
N HIS A 210 7.02 -13.17 18.49
CA HIS A 210 8.13 -13.36 17.55
C HIS A 210 9.45 -12.72 18.00
N GLY A 211 9.54 -12.17 19.21
CA GLY A 211 10.68 -11.42 19.73
C GLY A 211 12.04 -12.14 19.78
N GLU A 212 12.07 -13.46 19.55
CA GLU A 212 13.33 -14.20 19.44
C GLU A 212 14.05 -13.96 18.11
N TYR A 213 13.33 -13.52 17.05
CA TYR A 213 13.86 -13.44 15.69
C TYR A 213 13.41 -12.21 14.90
N ILE A 214 12.60 -11.31 15.47
CA ILE A 214 12.27 -10.00 14.93
C ILE A 214 12.52 -8.91 15.98
N ASP A 215 12.79 -7.69 15.54
CA ASP A 215 12.94 -6.51 16.41
C ASP A 215 11.78 -5.50 16.27
N VAL A 216 10.84 -5.75 15.35
CA VAL A 216 9.64 -4.95 15.09
C VAL A 216 8.42 -5.49 15.85
N GLU A 217 7.30 -4.79 15.77
CA GLU A 217 6.05 -5.24 16.40
C GLU A 217 5.37 -6.36 15.61
N ASP A 218 4.76 -7.30 16.36
CA ASP A 218 3.87 -8.34 15.84
C ASP A 218 2.39 -8.11 16.19
N SER A 219 2.11 -7.13 17.04
CA SER A 219 0.76 -6.82 17.53
C SER A 219 0.60 -5.32 17.79
N SER A 220 -0.56 -4.76 17.42
CA SER A 220 -0.89 -3.35 17.64
C SER A 220 -2.39 -3.12 17.75
N CYS A 221 -2.76 -2.14 18.59
CA CYS A 221 -4.11 -1.59 18.67
C CYS A 221 -4.04 -0.07 18.65
N ALA A 222 -4.92 0.58 17.87
CA ALA A 222 -4.98 2.03 17.80
C ALA A 222 -6.41 2.55 17.62
N VAL A 223 -6.61 3.83 17.97
CA VAL A 223 -7.79 4.63 17.69
C VAL A 223 -7.37 5.79 16.78
N VAL A 224 -8.20 6.10 15.78
CA VAL A 224 -7.99 7.18 14.82
C VAL A 224 -9.20 8.10 14.82
N SER A 225 -8.96 9.42 14.93
CA SER A 225 -9.98 10.46 14.77
C SER A 225 -9.88 11.06 13.37
N PHE A 226 -11.03 11.46 12.79
CA PHE A 226 -11.11 11.98 11.43
C PHE A 226 -11.70 13.40 11.42
N GLY A 227 -11.33 14.20 10.40
CA GLY A 227 -11.79 15.57 10.24
C GLY A 227 -13.31 15.74 10.05
N ASN A 228 -14.01 14.68 9.64
CA ASN A 228 -15.49 14.64 9.55
C ASN A 228 -16.19 14.23 10.87
N GLY A 229 -15.42 14.02 11.94
CA GLY A 229 -15.90 13.62 13.27
C GLY A 229 -16.06 12.11 13.45
N ALA A 230 -15.76 11.29 12.45
CA ALA A 230 -15.76 9.83 12.58
C ALA A 230 -14.60 9.34 13.48
N LEU A 231 -14.80 8.17 14.09
CA LEU A 231 -13.78 7.46 14.87
C LEU A 231 -13.53 6.09 14.26
N ALA A 232 -12.30 5.59 14.37
CA ALA A 232 -12.01 4.23 13.95
C ALA A 232 -11.06 3.51 14.93
N THR A 233 -11.15 2.17 14.92
CA THR A 233 -10.17 1.30 15.58
C THR A 233 -9.34 0.58 14.56
N ILE A 234 -8.06 0.32 14.89
CA ILE A 234 -7.14 -0.52 14.13
C ILE A 234 -6.66 -1.62 15.09
N THR A 235 -6.84 -2.88 14.70
CA THR A 235 -6.36 -4.05 15.44
C THR A 235 -5.56 -4.94 14.52
N VAL A 236 -4.30 -5.15 14.86
CA VAL A 236 -3.35 -5.88 14.00
C VAL A 236 -2.57 -6.89 14.81
N THR A 237 -2.42 -8.10 14.26
CA THR A 237 -1.44 -9.06 14.77
C THR A 237 -1.01 -10.05 13.69
N THR A 238 0.22 -10.55 13.82
CA THR A 238 0.74 -11.67 13.02
C THR A 238 0.93 -12.95 13.84
N THR A 239 0.41 -12.98 15.07
CA THR A 239 0.64 -14.06 16.05
C THR A 239 -0.23 -15.30 15.87
N GLN A 240 -1.17 -15.31 14.89
CA GLN A 240 -2.00 -16.47 14.60
C GLN A 240 -1.15 -17.66 14.10
N GLU A 241 -1.65 -18.89 14.27
CA GLU A 241 -0.87 -20.08 13.91
C GLU A 241 -0.59 -20.19 12.42
N SER A 242 -1.55 -19.85 11.57
CA SER A 242 -1.37 -19.87 10.12
C SER A 242 -2.27 -18.85 9.43
N ILE A 243 -1.93 -18.50 8.18
CA ILE A 243 -2.78 -17.65 7.33
C ILE A 243 -4.13 -18.33 7.05
N ALA A 244 -4.14 -19.65 6.88
CA ALA A 244 -5.36 -20.40 6.53
C ALA A 244 -6.38 -20.47 7.68
N GLN A 245 -5.93 -20.33 8.92
CA GLN A 245 -6.76 -20.36 10.12
C GLN A 245 -7.00 -18.96 10.72
N ALA A 246 -6.29 -17.96 10.21
CA ALA A 246 -6.43 -16.60 10.68
C ALA A 246 -7.78 -16.00 10.25
N PRO A 247 -8.41 -15.14 11.07
CA PRO A 247 -9.61 -14.39 10.69
C PRO A 247 -9.40 -13.45 9.48
N GLY A 248 -8.14 -13.19 9.10
CA GLY A 248 -7.79 -12.41 7.94
C GLY A 248 -7.97 -10.90 8.12
N PHE A 249 -8.33 -10.24 7.04
CA PHE A 249 -8.57 -8.80 7.01
C PHE A 249 -10.06 -8.51 7.03
N ARG A 250 -10.47 -7.51 7.82
CA ARG A 250 -11.84 -7.01 7.87
C ARG A 250 -11.84 -5.49 8.02
N LEU A 251 -12.70 -4.84 7.26
CA LEU A 251 -13.02 -3.43 7.40
C LEU A 251 -14.54 -3.30 7.50
N ALA A 252 -15.05 -2.64 8.54
CA ALA A 252 -16.45 -2.31 8.67
C ALA A 252 -16.61 -0.80 8.87
N VAL A 253 -17.63 -0.20 8.24
CA VAL A 253 -17.97 1.22 8.36
C VAL A 253 -19.44 1.33 8.72
N HIS A 254 -19.72 2.06 9.80
CA HIS A 254 -21.04 2.24 10.38
C HIS A 254 -21.46 3.70 10.23
N GLY A 255 -22.63 3.91 9.65
CA GLY A 255 -23.15 5.23 9.37
C GLY A 255 -24.27 5.68 10.30
N THR A 256 -24.54 6.98 10.33
CA THR A 256 -25.57 7.59 11.19
C THR A 256 -27.00 7.29 10.76
N ALA A 257 -27.21 6.73 9.57
CA ALA A 257 -28.53 6.26 9.12
C ALA A 257 -28.89 4.87 9.66
N GLY A 258 -28.05 4.27 10.53
CA GLY A 258 -28.26 2.94 11.10
C GLY A 258 -27.82 1.79 10.19
N ASN A 259 -27.19 2.10 9.05
CA ASN A 259 -26.69 1.14 8.08
C ASN A 259 -25.17 0.95 8.22
N SER A 260 -24.70 -0.23 7.85
CA SER A 260 -23.28 -0.56 7.87
C SER A 260 -22.87 -1.24 6.57
N VAL A 261 -21.63 -1.03 6.17
CA VAL A 261 -20.99 -1.72 5.06
C VAL A 261 -19.67 -2.32 5.53
N GLY A 262 -19.31 -3.48 5.00
CA GLY A 262 -18.08 -4.16 5.41
C GLY A 262 -17.45 -4.92 4.27
N LEU A 263 -16.15 -5.15 4.40
CA LEU A 263 -15.29 -5.90 3.50
C LEU A 263 -14.44 -6.86 4.32
N SER A 264 -14.35 -8.10 3.89
CA SER A 264 -13.39 -9.07 4.42
C SER A 264 -12.59 -9.70 3.28
N GLU A 265 -11.30 -9.95 3.52
CA GLU A 265 -10.43 -10.58 2.51
C GLU A 265 -10.47 -12.11 2.56
N PHE A 266 -10.90 -12.68 3.70
CA PHE A 266 -11.11 -14.13 3.87
C PHE A 266 -12.33 -14.35 4.77
N PRO A 267 -13.35 -15.02 4.28
CA PRO A 267 -13.60 -15.36 2.89
C PRO A 267 -14.66 -14.52 2.22
N GLU A 268 -15.25 -13.46 2.58
CA GLU A 268 -16.34 -12.84 1.80
C GLU A 268 -16.66 -11.42 2.25
N LEU A 269 -17.17 -10.62 1.33
CA LEU A 269 -17.83 -9.37 1.64
C LEU A 269 -18.99 -9.67 2.62
N THR A 270 -18.80 -9.35 3.88
CA THR A 270 -19.87 -9.44 4.87
C THR A 270 -20.66 -8.15 4.81
N GLN A 271 -21.86 -8.21 4.27
CA GLN A 271 -22.79 -7.09 4.28
C GLN A 271 -23.72 -7.25 5.47
N ALA A 272 -23.68 -6.33 6.42
CA ALA A 272 -24.79 -6.09 7.31
C ALA A 272 -25.61 -4.94 6.71
N ILE A 273 -26.70 -5.27 6.02
CA ILE A 273 -27.53 -4.31 5.33
C ILE A 273 -28.94 -4.37 5.88
N THR A 274 -29.53 -3.21 6.09
CA THR A 274 -30.97 -3.15 6.32
C THR A 274 -31.72 -3.56 5.06
N ASP A 275 -32.96 -4.03 5.18
CA ASP A 275 -33.85 -4.51 4.13
C ASP A 275 -34.06 -3.52 2.95
N GLN A 276 -33.48 -2.34 3.02
CA GLN A 276 -33.64 -1.27 2.04
C GLN A 276 -32.52 -1.22 0.96
N TRP A 277 -31.51 -2.08 1.05
CA TRP A 277 -30.42 -2.09 0.09
C TRP A 277 -30.20 -3.47 -0.51
N PRO A 278 -30.82 -3.76 -1.65
CA PRO A 278 -30.53 -4.98 -2.37
C PRO A 278 -29.14 -4.87 -3.00
N PHE A 279 -28.17 -5.49 -2.38
CA PHE A 279 -26.95 -5.83 -3.09
C PHE A 279 -27.23 -7.07 -3.95
N ASP A 280 -26.66 -7.08 -5.15
CA ASP A 280 -26.60 -8.28 -5.96
C ASP A 280 -25.93 -9.41 -5.14
N PRO A 281 -26.32 -10.65 -5.41
CA PRO A 281 -25.84 -11.80 -4.68
C PRO A 281 -24.31 -11.87 -4.59
N PRO A 282 -23.78 -12.51 -3.57
CA PRO A 282 -22.34 -12.61 -3.28
C PRO A 282 -21.45 -13.03 -4.45
N GLU A 283 -21.98 -13.78 -5.38
CA GLU A 283 -21.28 -14.28 -6.56
C GLU A 283 -20.73 -13.16 -7.46
N THR A 284 -21.33 -11.97 -7.43
CA THR A 284 -20.90 -10.81 -8.20
C THR A 284 -19.97 -9.87 -7.43
N VAL A 285 -19.79 -10.12 -6.14
CA VAL A 285 -19.01 -9.25 -5.24
C VAL A 285 -17.63 -9.82 -4.94
N ASN A 286 -17.44 -11.11 -5.20
CA ASN A 286 -16.15 -11.76 -5.01
C ASN A 286 -15.14 -11.26 -6.04
N GLY A 287 -14.40 -10.20 -5.68
CA GLY A 287 -13.18 -9.81 -6.40
C GLY A 287 -12.10 -10.90 -6.36
N TRP A 288 -12.38 -11.99 -5.66
CA TRP A 288 -11.57 -13.19 -5.61
C TRP A 288 -12.28 -14.29 -6.42
N VAL A 289 -11.95 -14.37 -7.69
CA VAL A 289 -12.20 -15.61 -8.44
C VAL A 289 -11.26 -16.64 -7.83
N VAL A 290 -11.80 -17.52 -6.99
CA VAL A 290 -11.08 -18.70 -6.55
C VAL A 290 -10.95 -19.58 -7.78
N ALA A 291 -9.81 -19.53 -8.45
CA ALA A 291 -9.42 -20.56 -9.37
C ALA A 291 -9.33 -21.88 -8.58
N GLU A 292 -9.87 -22.96 -9.11
CA GLU A 292 -9.75 -24.28 -8.50
C GLU A 292 -8.30 -24.50 -8.05
N GLY A 293 -8.07 -24.59 -6.73
CA GLY A 293 -6.75 -24.91 -6.14
C GLY A 293 -5.94 -23.77 -5.56
N GLY A 294 -6.43 -22.52 -5.45
CA GLY A 294 -5.62 -21.46 -4.85
C GLY A 294 -6.28 -20.09 -4.79
N ARG A 295 -5.66 -19.18 -4.05
CA ARG A 295 -5.96 -17.76 -4.08
C ARG A 295 -5.97 -17.27 -5.52
N PRO A 296 -6.90 -16.38 -5.92
CA PRO A 296 -6.79 -15.71 -7.20
C PRO A 296 -5.38 -15.16 -7.32
N GLY A 297 -4.78 -15.41 -8.46
CA GLY A 297 -3.39 -15.05 -8.68
C GLY A 297 -3.18 -13.60 -8.24
N PHE A 298 -2.25 -13.40 -7.36
CA PHE A 298 -1.83 -12.13 -6.78
C PHE A 298 -1.67 -10.95 -7.79
N PRO A 299 -1.52 -11.17 -9.13
CA PRO A 299 -1.34 -10.09 -10.10
C PRO A 299 -2.60 -9.32 -10.50
N ALA A 300 -3.80 -9.86 -10.37
CA ALA A 300 -4.98 -9.35 -11.09
C ALA A 300 -5.26 -7.86 -10.85
N PHE A 301 -5.15 -7.41 -9.61
CA PHE A 301 -5.48 -6.04 -9.27
C PHE A 301 -4.31 -5.05 -9.38
N HIS A 302 -3.08 -5.56 -9.52
CA HIS A 302 -1.94 -4.71 -9.91
C HIS A 302 -2.09 -4.24 -11.35
N SER A 303 -2.62 -5.08 -12.25
CA SER A 303 -2.92 -4.68 -13.63
C SER A 303 -3.93 -3.53 -13.66
N ASP A 304 -5.01 -3.60 -12.87
CA ASP A 304 -6.02 -2.55 -12.82
C ASP A 304 -5.44 -1.23 -12.27
N GLN A 305 -4.61 -1.30 -11.24
CA GLN A 305 -3.96 -0.12 -10.70
C GLN A 305 -2.95 0.48 -11.66
N LEU A 306 -2.10 -0.32 -12.29
CA LEU A 306 -1.12 0.16 -13.27
C LEU A 306 -1.81 0.72 -14.51
N ARG A 307 -2.97 0.15 -14.93
CA ARG A 307 -3.82 0.73 -15.98
C ARG A 307 -4.35 2.10 -15.58
N ASP A 308 -4.90 2.24 -14.36
CA ASP A 308 -5.39 3.54 -13.88
C ASP A 308 -4.28 4.59 -13.85
N PHE A 309 -3.08 4.20 -13.40
CA PHE A 309 -1.93 5.10 -13.36
C PHE A 309 -1.46 5.49 -14.78
N ALA A 310 -1.42 4.54 -15.73
CA ALA A 310 -1.10 4.83 -17.13
C ALA A 310 -2.13 5.78 -17.77
N LEU A 311 -3.42 5.52 -17.54
CA LEU A 311 -4.50 6.40 -18.01
C LEU A 311 -4.45 7.77 -17.34
N ALA A 312 -4.12 7.85 -16.05
CA ALA A 312 -3.96 9.12 -15.36
C ALA A 312 -2.89 10.01 -16.02
N ILE A 313 -1.76 9.42 -16.43
CA ILE A 313 -0.71 10.13 -17.19
C ILE A 313 -1.20 10.55 -18.57
N ILE A 314 -1.82 9.64 -19.33
CA ILE A 314 -2.31 9.88 -20.69
C ILE A 314 -3.36 11.00 -20.72
N GLU A 315 -4.27 10.97 -19.75
CA GLU A 315 -5.44 11.87 -19.63
C GLU A 315 -5.14 13.13 -18.80
N ASN A 316 -3.94 13.22 -18.22
CA ASN A 316 -3.54 14.32 -17.33
C ASN A 316 -4.53 14.54 -16.17
N ARG A 317 -4.86 13.45 -15.45
CA ARG A 317 -5.70 13.44 -14.24
C ARG A 317 -4.97 12.83 -13.06
N GLU A 318 -5.52 12.95 -11.87
CA GLU A 318 -5.02 12.19 -10.72
C GLU A 318 -5.37 10.68 -10.83
N PRO A 319 -4.46 9.78 -10.42
CA PRO A 319 -4.78 8.37 -10.26
C PRO A 319 -5.67 8.15 -9.04
N LEU A 320 -6.36 7.01 -8.98
CA LEU A 320 -7.19 6.62 -7.83
C LEU A 320 -6.39 6.54 -6.52
N VAL A 321 -5.10 6.21 -6.61
CA VAL A 321 -4.18 6.17 -5.46
C VAL A 321 -3.07 7.18 -5.68
N THR A 322 -3.21 8.35 -5.06
CA THR A 322 -2.20 9.40 -5.13
C THR A 322 -1.06 9.17 -4.13
N GLY A 323 0.09 9.79 -4.37
CA GLY A 323 1.21 9.77 -3.42
C GLY A 323 0.84 10.32 -2.04
N LEU A 324 0.00 11.38 -1.98
CA LEU A 324 -0.47 11.92 -0.70
C LEU A 324 -1.30 10.92 0.10
N GLN A 325 -2.12 10.12 -0.56
CA GLN A 325 -2.90 9.09 0.12
C GLN A 325 -2.00 7.95 0.63
N ALA A 326 -1.00 7.55 -0.15
CA ALA A 326 0.00 6.57 0.27
C ALA A 326 0.84 7.10 1.46
N PHE A 327 1.23 8.36 1.44
CA PHE A 327 1.89 9.03 2.56
C PHE A 327 1.04 8.99 3.84
N ARG A 328 -0.26 9.30 3.75
CA ARG A 328 -1.16 9.29 4.92
C ARG A 328 -1.26 7.92 5.58
N ALA A 329 -1.25 6.83 4.82
CA ALA A 329 -1.25 5.49 5.39
C ALA A 329 0.05 5.23 6.19
N LEU A 330 1.20 5.63 5.64
CA LEU A 330 2.48 5.58 6.33
C LEU A 330 2.49 6.47 7.58
N GLU A 331 1.95 7.70 7.47
CA GLU A 331 1.91 8.68 8.56
C GLU A 331 1.07 8.18 9.77
N VAL A 332 -0.07 7.52 9.52
CA VAL A 332 -0.86 6.90 10.59
C VAL A 332 -0.06 5.80 11.30
N ILE A 333 0.63 4.94 10.56
CA ILE A 333 1.46 3.86 11.14
C ILE A 333 2.58 4.43 12.00
N LYS A 334 3.35 5.38 11.46
CA LYS A 334 4.42 6.06 12.20
C LYS A 334 3.88 6.83 13.41
N GLY A 335 2.65 7.36 13.31
CA GLY A 335 1.92 7.98 14.40
C GLY A 335 1.63 7.01 15.54
N VAL A 336 1.30 5.75 15.24
CA VAL A 336 1.14 4.71 16.27
C VAL A 336 2.46 4.46 17.00
N TYR A 337 3.59 4.37 16.27
CA TYR A 337 4.90 4.17 16.90
C TYR A 337 5.30 5.35 17.79
N LEU A 338 5.09 6.57 17.32
CA LEU A 338 5.37 7.78 18.10
C LEU A 338 4.43 7.91 19.30
N SER A 339 3.15 7.52 19.15
CA SER A 339 2.18 7.51 20.23
C SER A 339 2.57 6.55 21.36
N GLU A 340 3.04 5.35 21.01
CA GLU A 340 3.58 4.39 21.99
C GLU A 340 4.75 4.98 22.76
N ALA A 341 5.70 5.62 22.08
CA ALA A 341 6.88 6.21 22.72
C ALA A 341 6.52 7.37 23.66
N ARG A 342 5.61 8.24 23.23
CA ARG A 342 5.21 9.44 23.99
C ARG A 342 4.07 9.21 24.97
N ARG A 343 3.37 8.06 24.91
CA ARG A 343 2.19 7.72 25.73
C ARG A 343 1.06 8.75 25.62
N ARG A 344 0.90 9.36 24.44
CA ARG A 344 -0.13 10.36 24.16
C ARG A 344 -0.61 10.30 22.71
N PRO A 345 -1.79 10.88 22.39
CA PRO A 345 -2.22 11.04 21.00
C PRO A 345 -1.23 11.88 20.17
N ILE A 346 -1.18 11.58 18.88
CA ILE A 346 -0.37 12.28 17.88
C ILE A 346 -1.31 12.96 16.89
N SER A 347 -1.18 14.28 16.74
CA SER A 347 -1.94 15.05 15.75
C SER A 347 -1.45 14.76 14.33
N LEU A 348 -2.38 14.73 13.37
CA LEU A 348 -2.12 14.53 11.95
C LEU A 348 -2.68 15.72 11.14
N PRO A 349 -1.97 16.21 10.11
CA PRO A 349 -0.64 15.76 9.70
C PRO A 349 0.43 16.08 10.73
N MET A 350 1.47 15.25 10.81
CA MET A 350 2.58 15.45 11.73
C MET A 350 3.38 16.70 11.39
N SER A 351 3.87 17.38 12.42
CA SER A 351 4.91 18.41 12.29
C SER A 351 6.23 17.81 11.75
N ALA A 352 7.12 18.64 11.24
CA ALA A 352 8.46 18.18 10.83
C ALA A 352 9.24 17.55 12.00
N GLU A 353 9.07 18.09 13.21
CA GLU A 353 9.69 17.54 14.42
C GLU A 353 9.14 16.15 14.76
N ASP A 354 7.82 15.96 14.70
CA ASP A 354 7.19 14.68 14.95
C ASP A 354 7.59 13.62 13.91
N ARG A 355 7.66 13.99 12.62
CA ARG A 355 8.14 13.08 11.57
C ARG A 355 9.58 12.65 11.82
N ALA A 356 10.47 13.59 12.10
CA ALA A 356 11.88 13.30 12.38
C ALA A 356 12.06 12.40 13.61
N GLU A 357 11.25 12.58 14.67
CA GLU A 357 11.27 11.71 15.84
C GLU A 357 10.73 10.31 15.52
N ALA A 358 9.61 10.22 14.82
CA ALA A 358 9.05 8.93 14.39
C ALA A 358 10.03 8.13 13.51
N ASP A 359 10.75 8.81 12.62
CA ASP A 359 11.77 8.18 11.78
C ASP A 359 12.98 7.71 12.61
N ARG A 360 13.47 8.50 13.58
CA ARG A 360 14.55 8.06 14.49
C ARG A 360 14.15 6.81 15.29
N LEU A 361 12.93 6.78 15.84
CA LEU A 361 12.41 5.63 16.60
C LEU A 361 12.34 4.34 15.79
N THR A 362 12.23 4.45 14.48
CA THR A 362 12.01 3.31 13.57
C THR A 362 13.17 3.09 12.58
N SER A 363 14.31 3.77 12.77
CA SER A 363 15.50 3.65 11.92
C SER A 363 16.27 2.33 12.12
N GLY A 364 16.08 1.68 13.28
CA GLY A 364 16.89 0.53 13.70
C GLY A 364 18.33 0.91 14.08
N GLU A 365 18.62 2.21 14.26
CA GLU A 365 19.90 2.66 14.79
C GLU A 365 19.84 2.65 16.32
N PRO A 366 20.94 2.28 17.02
CA PRO A 366 20.99 2.36 18.47
C PRO A 366 20.84 3.82 18.91
N SER A 367 19.94 4.04 19.88
CA SER A 367 19.66 5.34 20.50
C SER A 367 20.83 5.84 21.36
#